data_103dfe49ca9cdbc919e9af3bee9f6a9f
#
_entry.id   103dfe49ca9cdbc919e9af3bee9f6a9f
#
_cell.length_a   1.000
_cell.length_b   1.000
_cell.length_c   1.000
_cell.angle_alpha   90.00
_cell.angle_beta   90.00
_cell.angle_gamma   90.00
#
_symmetry.space_group_name_H-M   'P 1'
#
loop_
_entity.id
_entity.type
_entity.pdbx_description
1 polymer ?
#
loop_
_entity_poly.entity_id
_entity_poly.type
_entity_poly.pdbx_seq_one_letter_code
_entity_poly.pdbx_strand_id
1 'polypeptide(L)'
;CIRDSGMAYDKEGADELVFLDITASSDGRETVVDMVRKVAENVFIPFTVGGGIRSVDDFKALLREGADKISINSSAINTPRLISDAADKFGSQCVVVAIDAKKRADESGWNIYKNGGRIDVGIDAVEWAQKVERLGAGEILLTSMDGDGTKAGYELELTRAIAEAVSIPVIASGGAGTLDHFYEALT
;
A
#
# COMPACT_ATOMS: atom_id res chain seq x y z
N CYS A 1 17.84 -10.05 -6.14
CA CYS A 1 17.93 -8.80 -5.34
C CYS A 1 16.75 -7.90 -5.68
N ILE A 2 16.19 -7.15 -4.73
CA ILE A 2 15.03 -6.24 -4.96
C ILE A 2 15.31 -5.28 -6.11
N ARG A 3 16.51 -4.71 -6.18
CA ARG A 3 16.95 -3.84 -7.27
C ARG A 3 16.85 -4.53 -8.65
N ASP A 4 17.34 -5.75 -8.76
CA ASP A 4 17.37 -6.48 -10.03
C ASP A 4 15.95 -6.84 -10.49
N SER A 5 15.05 -7.15 -9.55
CA SER A 5 13.62 -7.34 -9.82
C SER A 5 12.97 -6.04 -10.30
N GLY A 6 13.27 -4.90 -9.65
CA GLY A 6 12.77 -3.59 -10.06
C GLY A 6 13.18 -3.23 -11.48
N MET A 7 14.45 -3.41 -11.82
CA MET A 7 14.98 -3.18 -13.19
C MET A 7 14.32 -4.11 -14.22
N ALA A 8 14.01 -5.36 -13.83
CA ALA A 8 13.32 -6.28 -14.73
C ALA A 8 11.89 -5.82 -15.04
N TYR A 9 11.13 -5.43 -14.02
CA TYR A 9 9.77 -4.93 -14.19
C TYR A 9 9.72 -3.60 -14.98
N ASP A 10 10.64 -2.68 -14.73
CA ASP A 10 10.78 -1.44 -15.50
C ASP A 10 11.03 -1.76 -16.99
N LYS A 11 11.96 -2.65 -17.28
CA LYS A 11 12.26 -3.11 -18.65
C LYS A 11 11.10 -3.83 -19.34
N GLU A 12 10.31 -4.58 -18.59
CA GLU A 12 9.13 -5.28 -19.08
C GLU A 12 7.91 -4.36 -19.25
N GLY A 13 8.03 -3.09 -18.90
CA GLY A 13 7.02 -2.07 -19.14
C GLY A 13 5.99 -1.88 -18.03
N ALA A 14 6.36 -2.16 -16.79
CA ALA A 14 5.53 -1.78 -15.64
C ALA A 14 5.41 -0.25 -15.55
N ASP A 15 4.23 0.25 -15.21
CA ASP A 15 3.96 1.68 -15.08
C ASP A 15 4.44 2.23 -13.73
N GLU A 16 4.28 1.46 -12.66
CA GLU A 16 4.71 1.79 -11.29
C GLU A 16 5.17 0.53 -10.55
N LEU A 17 6.00 0.71 -9.52
CA LEU A 17 6.45 -0.37 -8.63
C LEU A 17 6.09 -0.09 -7.19
N VAL A 18 5.83 -1.15 -6.44
CA VAL A 18 5.64 -1.09 -4.99
C VAL A 18 6.61 -2.03 -4.31
N PHE A 19 7.41 -1.50 -3.38
CA PHE A 19 8.31 -2.27 -2.54
C PHE A 19 7.80 -2.28 -1.11
N LEU A 20 7.41 -3.45 -0.61
CA LEU A 20 6.93 -3.61 0.77
C LEU A 20 7.94 -4.44 1.56
N ASP A 21 8.59 -3.85 2.53
CA ASP A 21 9.40 -4.58 3.50
C ASP A 21 8.55 -4.96 4.72
N ILE A 22 8.05 -6.19 4.69
CA ILE A 22 7.24 -6.75 5.78
C ILE A 22 8.07 -7.17 7.00
N THR A 23 9.41 -7.16 6.88
CA THR A 23 10.35 -7.56 7.95
C THR A 23 11.01 -6.37 8.64
N ALA A 24 10.73 -5.13 8.20
CA ALA A 24 11.36 -3.93 8.72
C ALA A 24 11.10 -3.77 10.23
N SER A 25 12.06 -4.22 11.03
CA SER A 25 12.18 -3.89 12.46
C SER A 25 12.88 -2.53 12.61
N SER A 26 12.88 -1.99 13.84
CA SER A 26 13.55 -0.72 14.16
C SER A 26 15.04 -0.66 13.76
N ASP A 27 15.68 -1.82 13.68
CA ASP A 27 17.12 -1.94 13.38
C ASP A 27 17.42 -2.02 11.87
N GLY A 28 16.39 -2.24 11.03
CA GLY A 28 16.52 -2.35 9.57
C GLY A 28 16.41 -1.02 8.81
N ARG A 29 16.27 0.11 9.48
CA ARG A 29 15.96 1.41 8.85
C ARG A 29 17.05 1.89 7.88
N GLU A 30 18.32 1.77 8.24
CA GLU A 30 19.42 2.15 7.36
C GLU A 30 19.46 1.27 6.09
N THR A 31 19.11 0.00 6.25
CA THR A 31 19.04 -0.97 5.15
C THR A 31 17.96 -0.60 4.14
N VAL A 32 16.79 -0.13 4.61
CA VAL A 32 15.69 0.30 3.73
C VAL A 32 16.07 1.58 2.97
N VAL A 33 16.65 2.56 3.64
CA VAL A 33 17.12 3.82 3.02
C VAL A 33 18.17 3.55 1.94
N ASP A 34 19.15 2.69 2.21
CA ASP A 34 20.20 2.31 1.25
C ASP A 34 19.62 1.50 0.06
N MET A 35 18.62 0.66 0.31
CA MET A 35 17.89 -0.06 -0.73
C MET A 35 17.15 0.90 -1.66
N VAL A 36 16.42 1.88 -1.09
CA VAL A 36 15.68 2.90 -1.86
C VAL A 36 16.63 3.68 -2.77
N ARG A 37 17.77 4.13 -2.26
CA ARG A 37 18.79 4.82 -3.06
C ARG A 37 19.26 3.98 -4.25
N LYS A 38 19.58 2.70 -4.02
CA LYS A 38 20.01 1.78 -5.06
C LYS A 38 18.95 1.48 -6.11
N VAL A 39 17.67 1.47 -5.70
CA VAL A 39 16.54 1.34 -6.63
C VAL A 39 16.41 2.60 -7.47
N ALA A 40 16.40 3.78 -6.85
CA ALA A 40 16.26 5.07 -7.53
C ALA A 40 17.36 5.34 -8.58
N GLU A 41 18.56 4.80 -8.39
CA GLU A 41 19.65 4.90 -9.36
C GLU A 41 19.44 4.08 -10.65
N ASN A 42 18.53 3.09 -10.62
CA ASN A 42 18.43 2.08 -11.68
C ASN A 42 17.00 1.85 -12.20
N VAL A 43 15.99 2.38 -11.55
CA VAL A 43 14.57 2.28 -11.90
C VAL A 43 14.06 3.67 -12.21
N PHE A 44 13.45 3.86 -13.38
CA PHE A 44 13.04 5.17 -13.89
C PHE A 44 11.54 5.36 -13.99
N ILE A 45 10.77 4.36 -13.56
CA ILE A 45 9.32 4.48 -13.34
C ILE A 45 9.03 4.83 -11.88
N PRO A 46 7.90 5.47 -11.57
CA PRO A 46 7.54 5.81 -10.20
C PRO A 46 7.52 4.59 -9.29
N PHE A 47 7.98 4.74 -8.06
CA PHE A 47 7.89 3.65 -7.11
C PHE A 47 7.50 4.09 -5.70
N THR A 48 6.73 3.21 -5.06
CA THR A 48 6.24 3.33 -3.70
C THR A 48 7.06 2.44 -2.78
N VAL A 49 7.40 2.94 -1.61
CA VAL A 49 8.08 2.17 -0.55
C VAL A 49 7.20 2.08 0.67
N GLY A 50 7.03 0.87 1.22
CA GLY A 50 6.29 0.61 2.45
C GLY A 50 7.01 -0.37 3.36
N GLY A 51 6.60 -0.37 4.63
CA GLY A 51 7.16 -1.22 5.68
C GLY A 51 7.96 -0.45 6.73
N GLY A 52 7.64 -0.66 8.00
CA GLY A 52 8.38 -0.09 9.13
C GLY A 52 8.30 1.43 9.33
N ILE A 53 7.55 2.15 8.53
CA ILE A 53 7.47 3.62 8.54
C ILE A 53 6.53 4.08 9.66
N ARG A 54 6.99 4.98 10.53
CA ARG A 54 6.29 5.37 11.76
C ARG A 54 6.21 6.86 12.02
N SER A 55 6.94 7.67 11.25
CA SER A 55 7.04 9.11 11.47
C SER A 55 7.14 9.89 10.17
N VAL A 56 6.86 11.18 10.25
CA VAL A 56 7.06 12.14 9.14
C VAL A 56 8.55 12.24 8.75
N ASP A 57 9.47 12.00 9.67
CA ASP A 57 10.90 11.99 9.37
C ASP A 57 11.31 10.75 8.57
N ASP A 58 10.64 9.61 8.76
CA ASP A 58 10.81 8.42 7.92
C ASP A 58 10.37 8.73 6.47
N PHE A 59 9.20 9.39 6.29
CA PHE A 59 8.77 9.87 4.97
C PHE A 59 9.83 10.74 4.31
N LYS A 60 10.31 11.75 5.05
CA LYS A 60 11.32 12.67 4.54
C LYS A 60 12.59 11.95 4.11
N ALA A 61 13.06 10.99 4.89
CA ALA A 61 14.27 10.23 4.58
C ALA A 61 14.10 9.45 3.27
N LEU A 62 13.02 8.70 3.12
CA LEU A 62 12.79 7.84 1.95
C LEU A 62 12.50 8.65 0.67
N LEU A 63 11.72 9.73 0.76
CA LEU A 63 11.47 10.63 -0.36
C LEU A 63 12.76 11.31 -0.85
N ARG A 64 13.67 11.69 0.05
CA ARG A 64 14.98 12.28 -0.31
C ARG A 64 15.91 11.30 -1.01
N GLU A 65 15.78 10.02 -0.75
CA GLU A 65 16.57 8.97 -1.43
C GLU A 65 15.95 8.53 -2.77
N GLY A 66 14.82 9.10 -3.16
CA GLY A 66 14.26 8.96 -4.49
C GLY A 66 12.96 8.15 -4.58
N ALA A 67 12.36 7.72 -3.46
CA ALA A 67 11.00 7.18 -3.49
C ALA A 67 10.00 8.27 -3.91
N ASP A 68 9.02 7.92 -4.75
CA ASP A 68 7.97 8.85 -5.18
C ASP A 68 6.81 8.89 -4.19
N LYS A 69 6.46 7.74 -3.62
CA LYS A 69 5.36 7.58 -2.68
C LYS A 69 5.78 6.70 -1.51
N ILE A 70 5.13 6.92 -0.38
CA ILE A 70 5.37 6.17 0.86
C ILE A 70 4.06 5.51 1.30
N SER A 71 4.14 4.19 1.53
CA SER A 71 2.99 3.40 1.97
C SER A 71 3.05 3.10 3.47
N ILE A 72 1.96 3.38 4.17
CA ILE A 72 1.78 3.10 5.59
C ILE A 72 0.51 2.29 5.84
N ASN A 73 0.57 1.33 6.78
CA ASN A 73 -0.56 0.52 7.23
C ASN A 73 -0.71 0.65 8.76
N SER A 74 -0.02 -0.20 9.53
CA SER A 74 -0.15 -0.27 10.99
C SER A 74 0.09 1.07 11.69
N SER A 75 1.03 1.88 11.21
CA SER A 75 1.29 3.22 11.75
C SER A 75 0.13 4.19 11.52
N ALA A 76 -0.53 4.11 10.37
CA ALA A 76 -1.73 4.90 10.08
C ALA A 76 -2.90 4.49 10.98
N ILE A 77 -3.08 3.20 11.23
CA ILE A 77 -4.12 2.69 12.14
C ILE A 77 -3.85 3.12 13.58
N ASN A 78 -2.60 3.01 14.04
CA ASN A 78 -2.21 3.36 15.40
C ASN A 78 -2.21 4.88 15.64
N THR A 79 -1.83 5.67 14.63
CA THR A 79 -1.72 7.13 14.70
C THR A 79 -2.24 7.75 13.41
N PRO A 80 -3.57 7.86 13.22
CA PRO A 80 -4.17 8.36 11.98
C PRO A 80 -3.70 9.77 11.58
N ARG A 81 -3.32 10.59 12.56
CA ARG A 81 -2.75 11.92 12.31
C ARG A 81 -1.48 11.90 11.46
N LEU A 82 -0.73 10.79 11.46
CA LEU A 82 0.46 10.65 10.61
C LEU A 82 0.12 10.87 9.12
N ILE A 83 -1.08 10.46 8.68
CA ILE A 83 -1.55 10.67 7.30
C ILE A 83 -1.63 12.17 7.00
N SER A 84 -2.30 12.94 7.87
CA SER A 84 -2.46 14.39 7.69
C SER A 84 -1.12 15.11 7.76
N ASP A 85 -0.30 14.81 8.77
CA ASP A 85 1.00 15.44 8.97
C ASP A 85 1.94 15.18 7.76
N ALA A 86 1.88 13.98 7.15
CA ALA A 86 2.64 13.66 5.95
C ALA A 86 2.06 14.37 4.72
N ALA A 87 0.74 14.36 4.54
CA ALA A 87 0.06 15.02 3.42
C ALA A 87 0.29 16.55 3.42
N ASP A 88 0.21 17.18 4.59
CA ASP A 88 0.46 18.61 4.74
C ASP A 88 1.92 18.99 4.40
N LYS A 89 2.87 18.11 4.72
CA LYS A 89 4.29 18.39 4.54
C LYS A 89 4.82 18.04 3.15
N PHE A 90 4.33 16.97 2.53
CA PHE A 90 4.87 16.41 1.29
C PHE A 90 3.86 16.39 0.14
N GLY A 91 2.59 16.67 0.41
CA GLY A 91 1.49 16.54 -0.53
C GLY A 91 0.82 15.15 -0.47
N SER A 92 -0.48 15.13 -0.69
CA SER A 92 -1.29 13.88 -0.69
C SER A 92 -0.76 12.84 -1.67
N GLN A 93 -0.24 13.27 -2.83
CA GLN A 93 0.31 12.39 -3.86
C GLN A 93 1.48 11.51 -3.37
N CYS A 94 2.15 11.88 -2.28
CA CYS A 94 3.23 11.08 -1.68
C CYS A 94 2.72 10.08 -0.64
N VAL A 95 1.43 10.12 -0.26
CA VAL A 95 0.89 9.32 0.84
C VAL A 95 -0.01 8.23 0.32
N VAL A 96 0.43 6.99 0.45
CA VAL A 96 -0.35 5.77 0.16
C VAL A 96 -0.73 5.12 1.49
N VAL A 97 -2.00 4.78 1.67
CA VAL A 97 -2.42 3.98 2.82
C VAL A 97 -2.70 2.56 2.37
N ALA A 98 -1.92 1.62 2.88
CA ALA A 98 -2.15 0.20 2.66
C ALA A 98 -3.24 -0.29 3.61
N ILE A 99 -4.21 -1.03 3.07
CA ILE A 99 -5.32 -1.63 3.81
C ILE A 99 -5.30 -3.14 3.55
N ASP A 100 -4.99 -3.92 4.59
CA ASP A 100 -5.17 -5.35 4.57
C ASP A 100 -6.59 -5.64 5.08
N ALA A 101 -7.46 -6.15 4.22
CA ALA A 101 -8.86 -6.40 4.55
C ALA A 101 -9.20 -7.88 4.47
N LYS A 102 -10.05 -8.35 5.37
CA LYS A 102 -10.55 -9.72 5.41
C LYS A 102 -12.05 -9.74 5.61
N LYS A 103 -12.74 -10.63 4.87
CA LYS A 103 -14.19 -10.81 4.99
C LYS A 103 -14.56 -11.28 6.40
N ARG A 104 -15.62 -10.71 6.95
CA ARG A 104 -16.15 -11.13 8.27
C ARG A 104 -16.79 -12.52 8.17
N ALA A 105 -16.80 -13.24 9.28
CA ALA A 105 -17.36 -14.60 9.32
C ALA A 105 -18.88 -14.65 9.03
N ASP A 106 -19.58 -13.56 9.30
CA ASP A 106 -21.01 -13.38 9.01
C ASP A 106 -21.31 -12.80 7.63
N GLU A 107 -20.26 -12.65 6.81
CA GLU A 107 -20.30 -12.06 5.46
C GLU A 107 -20.84 -10.61 5.36
N SER A 108 -20.98 -9.91 6.49
CA SER A 108 -21.55 -8.55 6.57
C SER A 108 -20.62 -7.43 6.07
N GLY A 109 -19.44 -7.76 5.55
CA GLY A 109 -18.41 -6.83 5.09
C GLY A 109 -17.01 -7.27 5.45
N TRP A 110 -16.08 -6.32 5.53
CA TRP A 110 -14.65 -6.61 5.75
C TRP A 110 -14.12 -5.82 6.93
N ASN A 111 -13.26 -6.43 7.73
CA ASN A 111 -12.48 -5.76 8.75
C ASN A 111 -11.07 -5.49 8.24
N ILE A 112 -10.46 -4.38 8.71
CA ILE A 112 -9.05 -4.10 8.47
C ILE A 112 -8.17 -4.81 9.49
N TYR A 113 -6.98 -5.17 9.03
CA TYR A 113 -5.95 -5.85 9.81
C TYR A 113 -4.67 -5.03 9.87
N LYS A 114 -3.87 -5.25 10.90
CA LYS A 114 -2.54 -4.67 11.05
C LYS A 114 -1.48 -5.72 11.35
N ASN A 115 -0.20 -5.30 11.39
CA ASN A 115 0.96 -6.16 11.65
C ASN A 115 1.06 -7.34 10.67
N GLY A 116 0.92 -7.06 9.37
CA GLY A 116 1.00 -8.09 8.33
C GLY A 116 -0.17 -9.08 8.41
N GLY A 117 -1.37 -8.59 8.63
CA GLY A 117 -2.59 -9.40 8.69
C GLY A 117 -2.79 -10.21 9.98
N ARG A 118 -2.01 -9.95 11.02
CA ARG A 118 -2.05 -10.77 12.26
C ARG A 118 -3.07 -10.31 13.28
N ILE A 119 -3.49 -9.05 13.24
CA ILE A 119 -4.36 -8.45 14.26
C ILE A 119 -5.57 -7.84 13.56
N ASP A 120 -6.76 -8.40 13.83
CA ASP A 120 -8.04 -7.78 13.48
C ASP A 120 -8.21 -6.51 14.34
N VAL A 121 -8.50 -5.39 13.70
CA VAL A 121 -8.68 -4.11 14.37
C VAL A 121 -10.15 -3.88 14.74
N GLY A 122 -11.08 -4.64 14.16
CA GLY A 122 -12.52 -4.48 14.35
C GLY A 122 -13.09 -3.23 13.70
N ILE A 123 -12.36 -2.61 12.78
CA ILE A 123 -12.81 -1.43 12.02
C ILE A 123 -13.24 -1.90 10.62
N ASP A 124 -14.36 -1.41 10.15
CA ASP A 124 -14.85 -1.65 8.80
C ASP A 124 -13.90 -1.07 7.75
N ALA A 125 -13.63 -1.84 6.69
CA ALA A 125 -12.66 -1.46 5.65
C ALA A 125 -13.14 -0.24 4.84
N VAL A 126 -14.46 -0.13 4.56
CA VAL A 126 -15.03 0.99 3.82
C VAL A 126 -14.97 2.27 4.65
N GLU A 127 -15.37 2.19 5.93
CA GLU A 127 -15.29 3.33 6.86
C GLU A 127 -13.83 3.82 7.03
N TRP A 128 -12.89 2.89 7.09
CA TRP A 128 -11.47 3.22 7.18
C TRP A 128 -10.96 3.87 5.90
N ALA A 129 -11.32 3.37 4.72
CA ALA A 129 -10.95 3.95 3.43
C ALA A 129 -11.42 5.42 3.31
N GLN A 130 -12.68 5.69 3.65
CA GLN A 130 -13.22 7.04 3.69
C GLN A 130 -12.50 7.94 4.70
N LYS A 131 -12.12 7.39 5.85
CA LYS A 131 -11.39 8.14 6.87
C LYS A 131 -9.99 8.52 6.41
N VAL A 132 -9.24 7.61 5.79
CA VAL A 132 -7.88 7.89 5.32
C VAL A 132 -7.88 8.91 4.19
N GLU A 133 -8.86 8.88 3.28
CA GLU A 133 -9.06 9.91 2.27
C GLU A 133 -9.27 11.29 2.92
N ARG A 134 -10.21 11.41 3.88
CA ARG A 134 -10.45 12.67 4.62
C ARG A 134 -9.21 13.17 5.36
N LEU A 135 -8.31 12.29 5.76
CA LEU A 135 -7.05 12.64 6.41
C LEU A 135 -5.96 13.07 5.43
N GLY A 136 -6.19 12.96 4.12
CA GLY A 136 -5.28 13.45 3.10
C GLY A 136 -4.45 12.36 2.39
N ALA A 137 -4.79 11.09 2.53
CA ALA A 137 -4.22 10.05 1.68
C ALA A 137 -4.48 10.36 0.20
N GLY A 138 -3.47 10.18 -0.64
CA GLY A 138 -3.60 10.37 -2.09
C GLY A 138 -3.95 9.09 -2.83
N GLU A 139 -3.75 7.92 -2.20
CA GLU A 139 -3.96 6.62 -2.84
C GLU A 139 -4.15 5.52 -1.78
N ILE A 140 -4.91 4.49 -2.12
CA ILE A 140 -5.11 3.30 -1.28
C ILE A 140 -4.52 2.08 -1.99
N LEU A 141 -3.66 1.33 -1.28
CA LEU A 141 -3.20 0.00 -1.69
C LEU A 141 -4.04 -1.03 -0.92
N LEU A 142 -5.02 -1.62 -1.61
CA LEU A 142 -5.99 -2.53 -1.01
C LEU A 142 -5.61 -3.99 -1.23
N THR A 143 -5.28 -4.70 -0.17
CA THR A 143 -4.97 -6.13 -0.23
C THR A 143 -6.13 -6.94 0.37
N SER A 144 -6.73 -7.82 -0.44
CA SER A 144 -7.62 -8.87 0.07
C SER A 144 -6.79 -9.98 0.69
N MET A 145 -6.92 -10.18 2.00
CA MET A 145 -6.24 -11.28 2.69
C MET A 145 -6.82 -12.65 2.31
N ASP A 146 -8.08 -12.70 1.88
CA ASP A 146 -8.72 -13.93 1.43
C ASP A 146 -8.26 -14.31 0.01
N GLY A 147 -7.91 -13.33 -0.83
CA GLY A 147 -7.42 -13.52 -2.19
C GLY A 147 -5.90 -13.67 -2.29
N ASP A 148 -5.14 -13.09 -1.36
CA ASP A 148 -3.68 -13.01 -1.46
C ASP A 148 -3.03 -14.41 -1.51
N GLY A 149 -2.13 -14.61 -2.49
CA GLY A 149 -1.43 -15.87 -2.73
C GLY A 149 -2.26 -16.96 -3.40
N THR A 150 -3.57 -16.80 -3.60
CA THR A 150 -4.46 -17.85 -4.16
C THR A 150 -4.36 -17.98 -5.67
N LYS A 151 -4.04 -16.90 -6.39
CA LYS A 151 -4.09 -16.79 -7.87
C LYS A 151 -5.48 -17.05 -8.48
N ALA A 152 -6.54 -16.93 -7.67
CA ALA A 152 -7.93 -17.21 -8.07
C ALA A 152 -8.69 -15.95 -8.56
N GLY A 153 -8.04 -14.81 -8.61
CA GLY A 153 -8.60 -13.51 -8.98
C GLY A 153 -8.60 -12.54 -7.80
N TYR A 154 -8.86 -11.26 -8.12
CA TYR A 154 -9.04 -10.23 -7.10
C TYR A 154 -10.39 -10.39 -6.38
N GLU A 155 -10.48 -9.93 -5.15
CA GLU A 155 -11.75 -9.79 -4.42
C GLU A 155 -12.53 -8.59 -4.98
N LEU A 156 -13.36 -8.82 -6.00
CA LEU A 156 -14.03 -7.76 -6.76
C LEU A 156 -15.06 -7.00 -5.92
N GLU A 157 -15.79 -7.69 -5.03
CA GLU A 157 -16.79 -7.05 -4.15
C GLU A 157 -16.14 -6.05 -3.22
N LEU A 158 -15.04 -6.43 -2.56
CA LEU A 158 -14.26 -5.55 -1.69
C LEU A 158 -13.67 -4.37 -2.48
N THR A 159 -13.04 -4.66 -3.62
CA THR A 159 -12.39 -3.64 -4.46
C THR A 159 -13.41 -2.60 -4.92
N ARG A 160 -14.58 -3.05 -5.40
CA ARG A 160 -15.68 -2.18 -5.82
C ARG A 160 -16.23 -1.35 -4.66
N ALA A 161 -16.52 -1.99 -3.52
CA ALA A 161 -17.04 -1.30 -2.35
C ALA A 161 -16.13 -0.16 -1.87
N ILE A 162 -14.82 -0.37 -1.90
CA ILE A 162 -13.84 0.68 -1.54
C ILE A 162 -13.77 1.73 -2.65
N ALA A 163 -13.65 1.34 -3.93
CA ALA A 163 -13.50 2.28 -5.04
C ALA A 163 -14.73 3.20 -5.20
N GLU A 164 -15.93 2.71 -4.93
CA GLU A 164 -17.15 3.53 -4.94
C GLU A 164 -17.29 4.45 -3.71
N ALA A 165 -16.61 4.13 -2.62
CA ALA A 165 -16.70 4.88 -1.36
C ALA A 165 -15.73 6.04 -1.26
N VAL A 166 -14.69 6.10 -2.11
CA VAL A 166 -13.64 7.13 -2.12
C VAL A 166 -13.45 7.70 -3.51
N SER A 167 -12.83 8.88 -3.60
CA SER A 167 -12.50 9.53 -4.88
C SER A 167 -11.02 9.40 -5.28
N ILE A 168 -10.19 8.95 -4.36
CA ILE A 168 -8.76 8.69 -4.61
C ILE A 168 -8.55 7.32 -5.27
N PRO A 169 -7.45 7.13 -6.04
CA PRO A 169 -7.13 5.85 -6.66
C PRO A 169 -7.04 4.70 -5.67
N VAL A 170 -7.57 3.53 -6.08
CA VAL A 170 -7.50 2.28 -5.32
C VAL A 170 -6.73 1.26 -6.16
N ILE A 171 -5.62 0.76 -5.62
CA ILE A 171 -4.81 -0.28 -6.23
C ILE A 171 -5.25 -1.63 -5.66
N ALA A 172 -5.81 -2.50 -6.52
CA ALA A 172 -6.15 -3.86 -6.11
C ALA A 172 -4.89 -4.71 -5.93
N SER A 173 -4.78 -5.41 -4.81
CA SER A 173 -3.66 -6.29 -4.46
C SER A 173 -4.16 -7.61 -3.89
N GLY A 174 -3.45 -8.71 -4.23
CA GLY A 174 -3.76 -10.05 -3.79
C GLY A 174 -4.74 -10.78 -4.71
N GLY A 175 -4.35 -11.99 -5.17
CA GLY A 175 -5.20 -12.88 -5.92
C GLY A 175 -4.98 -12.95 -7.42
N ALA A 176 -4.30 -11.99 -8.05
CA ALA A 176 -4.04 -12.02 -9.49
C ALA A 176 -3.25 -13.28 -9.92
N GLY A 177 -3.71 -13.95 -10.96
CA GLY A 177 -3.08 -15.17 -11.50
C GLY A 177 -3.11 -15.25 -13.02
N THR A 178 -3.99 -14.50 -13.67
CA THR A 178 -4.14 -14.46 -15.14
C THR A 178 -4.37 -13.02 -15.60
N LEU A 179 -4.25 -12.80 -16.91
CA LEU A 179 -4.54 -11.48 -17.50
C LEU A 179 -6.03 -11.12 -17.39
N ASP A 180 -6.92 -12.11 -17.42
CA ASP A 180 -8.36 -11.89 -17.29
C ASP A 180 -8.72 -11.29 -15.94
N HIS A 181 -7.99 -11.62 -14.88
CA HIS A 181 -8.19 -11.05 -13.55
C HIS A 181 -7.95 -9.53 -13.53
N PHE A 182 -7.01 -9.02 -14.32
CA PHE A 182 -6.81 -7.56 -14.47
C PHE A 182 -8.00 -6.90 -15.17
N TYR A 183 -8.51 -7.53 -16.22
CA TYR A 183 -9.69 -7.04 -16.93
C TYR A 183 -10.90 -6.98 -16.00
N GLU A 184 -11.16 -8.06 -15.24
CA GLU A 184 -12.27 -8.13 -14.28
C GLU A 184 -12.19 -7.04 -13.19
N ALA A 185 -10.98 -6.72 -12.73
CA ALA A 185 -10.79 -5.68 -11.71
C ALA A 185 -10.97 -4.25 -12.22
N LEU A 186 -10.89 -4.04 -13.56
CA LEU A 186 -10.97 -2.72 -14.19
C LEU A 186 -12.35 -2.44 -14.83
N THR A 187 -13.23 -3.43 -14.88
CA THR A 187 -14.58 -3.35 -15.49
C THR A 187 -15.68 -3.52 -14.48
#